data_6e98de9431c48b4cc08a9fa301814d36
#
_entry.id   6e98de9431c48b4cc08a9fa301814d36
#
_cell.length_a   1.000
_cell.length_b   1.000
_cell.length_c   1.000
_cell.angle_alpha   90.00
_cell.angle_beta   90.00
_cell.angle_gamma   90.00
#
_symmetry.space_group_name_H-M   'P 1'
#
loop_
_entity.id
_entity.type
_entity.pdbx_description
1 polymer ?
#
loop_
_entity_poly.entity_id
_entity_poly.type
_entity_poly.pdbx_seq_one_letter_code
_entity_poly.pdbx_strand_id
1 'polypeptide(L)'
;MPKRGETAARILAAAREIVRATGPDSLTFDAVAAKVGVSKQAVLYWYPNKARLIEALVRPALEAESAAGQGAISDKASPPRAIRAFVSALAVFHSSDLDRFRLMYVTPQIGQRPGRNGQMLTTLGRIHPATTEMYDKLAATLVEGGRYDRLVEARRAAAAIHTALLGLILRMAMADALNAPLRARNDGLVEALVDVMAPEAA
;
A
#
# COMPACT_ATOMS: atom_id res chain seq x y z
N MET A 1 27.82 -22.58 0.96
CA MET A 1 27.32 -21.52 0.05
C MET A 1 25.82 -21.31 0.34
N PRO A 2 25.36 -20.08 0.55
CA PRO A 2 23.93 -19.84 0.78
C PRO A 2 23.11 -20.31 -0.43
N LYS A 3 21.97 -20.94 -0.17
CA LYS A 3 21.04 -21.39 -1.23
C LYS A 3 20.57 -20.18 -2.04
N ARG A 4 20.38 -20.32 -3.35
CA ARG A 4 20.10 -19.23 -4.30
C ARG A 4 18.95 -18.28 -3.86
N GLY A 5 17.93 -18.77 -3.12
CA GLY A 5 16.85 -17.94 -2.58
C GLY A 5 17.18 -17.17 -1.28
N GLU A 6 18.15 -17.65 -0.54
CA GLU A 6 18.55 -17.07 0.75
C GLU A 6 19.21 -15.69 0.60
N THR A 7 20.03 -15.49 -0.44
CA THR A 7 20.67 -14.20 -0.72
C THR A 7 19.64 -13.13 -1.09
N ALA A 8 18.66 -13.45 -1.92
CA ALA A 8 17.60 -12.50 -2.29
C ALA A 8 16.78 -12.05 -1.06
N ALA A 9 16.42 -13.01 -0.19
CA ALA A 9 15.71 -12.70 1.06
C ALA A 9 16.54 -11.82 2.00
N ARG A 10 17.84 -12.08 2.14
CA ARG A 10 18.77 -11.26 2.94
C ARG A 10 18.89 -9.83 2.39
N ILE A 11 18.95 -9.67 1.07
CA ILE A 11 18.95 -8.36 0.41
C ILE A 11 17.67 -7.58 0.75
N LEU A 12 16.49 -8.22 0.65
CA LEU A 12 15.22 -7.56 1.00
C LEU A 12 15.13 -7.22 2.49
N ALA A 13 15.59 -8.09 3.36
CA ALA A 13 15.63 -7.82 4.81
C ALA A 13 16.52 -6.62 5.12
N ALA A 14 17.73 -6.58 4.57
CA ALA A 14 18.66 -5.45 4.72
C ALA A 14 18.08 -4.14 4.16
N ALA A 15 17.45 -4.20 2.97
CA ALA A 15 16.81 -3.04 2.36
C ALA A 15 15.66 -2.49 3.22
N ARG A 16 14.83 -3.36 3.81
CA ARG A 16 13.75 -2.99 4.74
C ARG A 16 14.30 -2.31 5.99
N GLU A 17 15.35 -2.85 6.58
CA GLU A 17 16.00 -2.26 7.76
C GLU A 17 16.60 -0.88 7.46
N ILE A 18 17.23 -0.69 6.29
CA ILE A 18 17.78 0.61 5.87
C ILE A 18 16.64 1.63 5.77
N VAL A 19 15.56 1.30 5.06
CA VAL A 19 14.42 2.21 4.92
C VAL A 19 13.81 2.57 6.27
N ARG A 20 13.67 1.59 7.16
CA ARG A 20 13.11 1.80 8.50
C ARG A 20 14.00 2.66 9.39
N ALA A 21 15.32 2.46 9.35
CA ALA A 21 16.26 3.13 10.25
C ALA A 21 16.62 4.54 9.78
N THR A 22 16.76 4.77 8.46
CA THR A 22 17.36 5.98 7.90
C THR A 22 16.52 6.61 6.78
N GLY A 23 15.34 6.05 6.51
CA GLY A 23 14.44 6.53 5.48
C GLY A 23 14.77 6.01 4.06
N PRO A 24 13.86 6.24 3.10
CA PRO A 24 13.94 5.68 1.75
C PRO A 24 15.07 6.27 0.89
N ASP A 25 15.53 7.47 1.19
CA ASP A 25 16.63 8.12 0.45
C ASP A 25 17.96 7.41 0.66
N SER A 26 18.14 6.79 1.82
CA SER A 26 19.33 5.99 2.16
C SER A 26 19.35 4.62 1.49
N LEU A 27 18.27 4.20 0.83
CA LEU A 27 18.20 2.93 0.10
C LEU A 27 19.02 3.01 -1.19
N THR A 28 20.27 2.62 -1.09
CA THR A 28 21.20 2.48 -2.23
C THR A 28 21.68 1.05 -2.36
N PHE A 29 22.10 0.64 -3.56
CA PHE A 29 22.67 -0.71 -3.76
C PHE A 29 23.97 -0.91 -2.96
N ASP A 30 24.76 0.16 -2.79
CA ASP A 30 25.99 0.10 -2.01
C ASP A 30 25.70 -0.10 -0.51
N ALA A 31 24.72 0.61 0.04
CA ALA A 31 24.31 0.44 1.43
C ALA A 31 23.76 -0.99 1.69
N VAL A 32 22.92 -1.50 0.76
CA VAL A 32 22.39 -2.87 0.86
C VAL A 32 23.52 -3.90 0.74
N ALA A 33 24.43 -3.74 -0.21
CA ALA A 33 25.57 -4.63 -0.40
C ALA A 33 26.47 -4.69 0.84
N ALA A 34 26.81 -3.53 1.40
CA ALA A 34 27.59 -3.43 2.63
C ALA A 34 26.90 -4.12 3.81
N LYS A 35 25.58 -3.91 3.99
CA LYS A 35 24.81 -4.48 5.09
C LYS A 35 24.68 -6.01 5.01
N VAL A 36 24.57 -6.56 3.79
CA VAL A 36 24.46 -8.01 3.53
C VAL A 36 25.84 -8.69 3.53
N GLY A 37 26.92 -7.94 3.29
CA GLY A 37 28.27 -8.47 3.10
C GLY A 37 28.46 -9.14 1.73
N VAL A 38 27.89 -8.53 0.67
CA VAL A 38 28.03 -9.00 -0.72
C VAL A 38 28.50 -7.85 -1.63
N SER A 39 28.88 -8.15 -2.87
CA SER A 39 29.21 -7.10 -3.84
C SER A 39 27.95 -6.40 -4.36
N LYS A 40 28.08 -5.15 -4.82
CA LYS A 40 27.02 -4.41 -5.52
C LYS A 40 26.47 -5.18 -6.73
N GLN A 41 27.36 -5.85 -7.47
CA GLN A 41 27.00 -6.71 -8.58
C GLN A 41 26.08 -7.86 -8.16
N ALA A 42 26.33 -8.45 -6.99
CA ALA A 42 25.44 -9.48 -6.46
C ALA A 42 24.05 -8.95 -6.14
N VAL A 43 23.94 -7.71 -5.63
CA VAL A 43 22.62 -7.07 -5.43
C VAL A 43 21.94 -6.79 -6.76
N LEU A 44 22.65 -6.22 -7.75
CA LEU A 44 22.13 -5.92 -9.09
C LEU A 44 21.72 -7.18 -9.87
N TYR A 45 22.36 -8.32 -9.62
CA TYR A 45 21.95 -9.60 -10.20
C TYR A 45 20.53 -9.99 -9.78
N TRP A 46 20.16 -9.74 -8.51
CA TRP A 46 18.82 -10.05 -7.99
C TRP A 46 17.80 -8.95 -8.29
N TYR A 47 18.23 -7.69 -8.20
CA TYR A 47 17.40 -6.51 -8.37
C TYR A 47 18.09 -5.53 -9.34
N PRO A 48 17.85 -5.67 -10.65
CA PRO A 48 18.58 -4.94 -11.70
C PRO A 48 18.49 -3.41 -11.61
N ASN A 49 17.49 -2.91 -10.90
CA ASN A 49 17.32 -1.47 -10.65
C ASN A 49 16.55 -1.22 -9.35
N LYS A 50 16.59 0.04 -8.88
CA LYS A 50 15.97 0.46 -7.62
C LYS A 50 14.44 0.21 -7.63
N ALA A 51 13.78 0.38 -8.78
CA ALA A 51 12.35 0.15 -8.89
C ALA A 51 11.97 -1.32 -8.62
N ARG A 52 12.75 -2.27 -9.14
CA ARG A 52 12.54 -3.71 -8.87
C ARG A 52 12.82 -4.08 -7.41
N LEU A 53 13.79 -3.44 -6.78
CA LEU A 53 14.05 -3.65 -5.36
C LEU A 53 12.90 -3.11 -4.51
N ILE A 54 12.39 -1.91 -4.80
CA ILE A 54 11.24 -1.31 -4.11
C ILE A 54 9.98 -2.15 -4.35
N GLU A 55 9.69 -2.56 -5.58
CA GLU A 55 8.57 -3.43 -5.92
C GLU A 55 8.60 -4.72 -5.07
N ALA A 56 9.75 -5.39 -4.99
CA ALA A 56 9.90 -6.59 -4.20
C ALA A 56 9.75 -6.34 -2.68
N LEU A 57 10.14 -5.15 -2.21
CA LEU A 57 9.97 -4.72 -0.82
C LEU A 57 8.51 -4.51 -0.44
N VAL A 58 7.72 -3.88 -1.30
CA VAL A 58 6.33 -3.51 -0.99
C VAL A 58 5.33 -4.60 -1.32
N ARG A 59 5.65 -5.52 -2.23
CA ARG A 59 4.73 -6.57 -2.70
C ARG A 59 4.07 -7.37 -1.57
N PRO A 60 4.78 -7.93 -0.57
CA PRO A 60 4.12 -8.70 0.49
C PRO A 60 3.11 -7.88 1.29
N ALA A 61 3.37 -6.57 1.45
CA ALA A 61 2.47 -5.67 2.16
C ALA A 61 1.23 -5.34 1.32
N LEU A 62 1.37 -5.17 -0.01
CA LEU A 62 0.24 -4.98 -0.93
C LEU A 62 -0.64 -6.22 -1.02
N GLU A 63 -0.04 -7.41 -1.02
CA GLU A 63 -0.76 -8.69 -0.98
C GLU A 63 -1.54 -8.85 0.34
N ALA A 64 -0.92 -8.50 1.47
CA ALA A 64 -1.57 -8.54 2.78
C ALA A 64 -2.68 -7.51 2.92
N GLU A 65 -2.52 -6.29 2.38
CA GLU A 65 -3.57 -5.27 2.29
C GLU A 65 -4.76 -5.78 1.49
N SER A 66 -4.49 -6.33 0.31
CA SER A 66 -5.53 -6.90 -0.56
C SER A 66 -6.30 -8.02 0.15
N ALA A 67 -5.59 -8.91 0.82
CA ALA A 67 -6.22 -9.98 1.60
C ALA A 67 -7.09 -9.44 2.74
N ALA A 68 -6.63 -8.39 3.44
CA ALA A 68 -7.40 -7.75 4.51
C ALA A 68 -8.69 -7.10 3.97
N GLY A 69 -8.59 -6.35 2.85
CA GLY A 69 -9.74 -5.70 2.23
C GLY A 69 -10.76 -6.71 1.67
N GLN A 70 -10.29 -7.73 0.94
CA GLN A 70 -11.15 -8.76 0.38
C GLN A 70 -11.82 -9.61 1.47
N GLY A 71 -11.05 -10.03 2.48
CA GLY A 71 -11.52 -10.88 3.57
C GLY A 71 -12.57 -10.22 4.48
N ALA A 72 -12.61 -8.90 4.50
CA ALA A 72 -13.61 -8.15 5.26
C ALA A 72 -14.99 -8.13 4.58
N ILE A 73 -15.08 -8.33 3.27
CA ILE A 73 -16.32 -8.25 2.50
C ILE A 73 -17.03 -9.61 2.51
N SER A 74 -18.14 -9.70 3.21
CA SER A 74 -19.03 -10.89 3.14
C SER A 74 -19.71 -10.98 1.77
N ASP A 75 -19.83 -12.19 1.24
CA ASP A 75 -20.44 -12.44 -0.08
C ASP A 75 -21.91 -12.00 -0.21
N LYS A 76 -22.61 -11.81 0.91
CA LYS A 76 -24.01 -11.35 0.95
C LYS A 76 -24.14 -9.96 1.58
N ALA A 77 -23.07 -9.18 1.67
CA ALA A 77 -23.13 -7.84 2.25
C ALA A 77 -23.91 -6.88 1.35
N SER A 78 -24.77 -6.06 1.94
CA SER A 78 -25.30 -4.89 1.23
C SER A 78 -24.18 -3.89 0.90
N PRO A 79 -24.28 -3.07 -0.16
CA PRO A 79 -23.26 -2.10 -0.52
C PRO A 79 -22.74 -1.21 0.63
N PRO A 80 -23.59 -0.62 1.48
CA PRO A 80 -23.12 0.15 2.63
C PRO A 80 -22.31 -0.68 3.61
N ARG A 81 -22.73 -1.91 3.91
CA ARG A 81 -22.02 -2.82 4.81
C ARG A 81 -20.69 -3.27 4.22
N ALA A 82 -20.62 -3.54 2.92
CA ALA A 82 -19.39 -3.90 2.24
C ALA A 82 -18.37 -2.75 2.29
N ILE A 83 -18.79 -1.52 2.00
CA ILE A 83 -17.95 -0.32 2.08
C ILE A 83 -17.44 -0.13 3.52
N ARG A 84 -18.32 -0.19 4.51
CA ARG A 84 -17.96 -0.05 5.93
C ARG A 84 -16.92 -1.09 6.33
N ALA A 85 -17.15 -2.35 6.02
CA ALA A 85 -16.24 -3.44 6.36
C ALA A 85 -14.87 -3.28 5.68
N PHE A 86 -14.86 -2.94 4.41
CA PHE A 86 -13.66 -2.68 3.62
C PHE A 86 -12.83 -1.53 4.19
N VAL A 87 -13.45 -0.37 4.43
CA VAL A 87 -12.77 0.82 4.97
C VAL A 87 -12.24 0.55 6.37
N SER A 88 -13.04 -0.06 7.25
CA SER A 88 -12.63 -0.37 8.62
C SER A 88 -11.46 -1.36 8.67
N ALA A 89 -11.49 -2.42 7.86
CA ALA A 89 -10.41 -3.40 7.81
C ALA A 89 -9.09 -2.77 7.33
N LEU A 90 -9.13 -1.97 6.27
CA LEU A 90 -7.95 -1.29 5.76
C LEU A 90 -7.46 -0.17 6.70
N ALA A 91 -8.37 0.53 7.39
CA ALA A 91 -8.00 1.49 8.42
C ALA A 91 -7.22 0.80 9.56
N VAL A 92 -7.68 -0.33 10.06
CA VAL A 92 -6.98 -1.13 11.07
C VAL A 92 -5.65 -1.65 10.51
N PHE A 93 -5.64 -2.18 9.30
CA PHE A 93 -4.42 -2.67 8.67
C PHE A 93 -3.34 -1.60 8.62
N HIS A 94 -3.65 -0.39 8.17
CA HIS A 94 -2.66 0.68 8.03
C HIS A 94 -2.30 1.35 9.35
N SER A 95 -3.27 1.61 10.22
CA SER A 95 -3.02 2.29 11.50
C SER A 95 -2.23 1.42 12.49
N SER A 96 -2.28 0.10 12.35
CA SER A 96 -1.49 -0.82 13.18
C SER A 96 0.02 -0.76 12.92
N ASP A 97 0.44 -0.29 11.73
CA ASP A 97 1.85 -0.19 11.34
C ASP A 97 2.04 0.94 10.31
N LEU A 98 2.26 2.17 10.81
CA LEU A 98 2.46 3.35 9.97
C LEU A 98 3.79 3.31 9.21
N ASP A 99 4.80 2.57 9.68
CA ASP A 99 6.05 2.40 8.92
C ASP A 99 5.84 1.51 7.69
N ARG A 100 5.00 0.48 7.81
CA ARG A 100 4.54 -0.29 6.65
C ARG A 100 3.79 0.58 5.67
N PHE A 101 2.87 1.44 6.13
CA PHE A 101 2.16 2.40 5.28
C PHE A 101 3.13 3.33 4.54
N ARG A 102 4.10 3.91 5.24
CA ARG A 102 5.14 4.76 4.63
C ARG A 102 5.94 4.01 3.58
N LEU A 103 6.31 2.76 3.85
CA LEU A 103 7.00 1.91 2.91
C LEU A 103 6.19 1.66 1.63
N MET A 104 4.88 1.41 1.76
CA MET A 104 4.01 1.10 0.63
C MET A 104 3.69 2.32 -0.25
N TYR A 105 3.36 3.44 0.36
CA TYR A 105 2.74 4.58 -0.32
C TYR A 105 3.59 5.84 -0.37
N VAL A 106 4.50 6.05 0.58
CA VAL A 106 5.35 7.24 0.61
C VAL A 106 6.72 6.96 -0.02
N THR A 107 7.37 5.86 0.35
CA THR A 107 8.71 5.49 -0.15
C THR A 107 8.79 5.41 -1.68
N PRO A 108 7.83 4.82 -2.41
CA PRO A 108 7.89 4.76 -3.86
C PRO A 108 7.87 6.14 -4.55
N GLN A 109 7.35 7.16 -3.88
CA GLN A 109 7.25 8.52 -4.41
C GLN A 109 8.53 9.35 -4.18
N ILE A 110 9.30 9.00 -3.14
CA ILE A 110 10.51 9.74 -2.75
C ILE A 110 11.70 9.24 -3.55
N GLY A 111 12.52 10.17 -4.04
CA GLY A 111 13.76 9.85 -4.78
C GLY A 111 13.54 9.46 -6.26
N GLN A 112 12.31 9.50 -6.73
CA GLN A 112 12.01 9.29 -8.15
C GLN A 112 11.91 10.64 -8.87
N ARG A 113 13.06 11.22 -9.26
CA ARG A 113 13.03 12.29 -10.26
C ARG A 113 12.63 11.68 -11.60
N PRO A 114 11.68 12.27 -12.34
CA PRO A 114 11.36 11.81 -13.69
C PRO A 114 12.65 11.78 -14.51
N GLY A 115 13.09 10.59 -14.86
CA GLY A 115 14.21 10.42 -15.77
C GLY A 115 13.88 11.08 -17.10
N ARG A 116 14.89 11.58 -17.80
CA ARG A 116 14.78 12.26 -19.10
C ARG A 116 13.99 11.47 -20.18
N ASN A 117 13.71 10.20 -19.97
CA ASN A 117 13.11 9.27 -20.94
C ASN A 117 11.71 8.73 -20.56
N GLY A 118 10.99 9.30 -19.63
CA GLY A 118 9.57 8.94 -19.41
C GLY A 118 9.27 7.50 -18.99
N GLN A 119 10.24 6.58 -19.01
CA GLN A 119 10.03 5.15 -18.78
C GLN A 119 9.67 4.76 -17.35
N MET A 120 9.88 5.65 -16.38
CA MET A 120 9.65 5.36 -14.96
C MET A 120 8.19 5.52 -14.55
N LEU A 121 7.41 6.36 -15.25
CA LEU A 121 5.98 6.53 -14.99
C LEU A 121 5.16 5.29 -15.37
N THR A 122 5.65 4.44 -16.29
CA THR A 122 4.92 3.25 -16.74
C THR A 122 4.92 2.10 -15.73
N THR A 123 5.90 2.02 -14.86
CA THR A 123 5.98 0.92 -13.86
C THR A 123 5.19 1.23 -12.59
N LEU A 124 5.14 2.51 -12.17
CA LEU A 124 4.38 2.94 -11.00
C LEU A 124 2.94 3.33 -11.32
N GLY A 125 2.63 3.63 -12.58
CA GLY A 125 1.26 3.90 -13.04
C GLY A 125 0.40 2.65 -13.23
N ARG A 126 0.97 1.45 -13.11
CA ARG A 126 0.20 0.21 -13.11
C ARG A 126 -0.17 -0.14 -11.68
N ILE A 127 -1.46 -0.15 -11.41
CA ILE A 127 -2.01 -0.67 -10.14
C ILE A 127 -1.52 -2.11 -9.98
N HIS A 128 -0.97 -2.44 -8.80
CA HIS A 128 -0.51 -3.81 -8.51
C HIS A 128 -1.68 -4.80 -8.65
N PRO A 129 -1.46 -6.01 -9.23
CA PRO A 129 -2.54 -7.00 -9.41
C PRO A 129 -3.36 -7.25 -8.16
N ALA A 130 -2.73 -7.40 -7.00
CA ALA A 130 -3.42 -7.59 -5.73
C ALA A 130 -4.38 -6.43 -5.39
N THR A 131 -3.99 -5.18 -5.66
CA THR A 131 -4.86 -4.01 -5.47
C THR A 131 -6.03 -4.03 -6.46
N THR A 132 -5.80 -4.49 -7.70
CA THR A 132 -6.87 -4.66 -8.69
C THR A 132 -7.89 -5.69 -8.21
N GLU A 133 -7.45 -6.85 -7.74
CA GLU A 133 -8.31 -7.91 -7.19
C GLU A 133 -9.13 -7.42 -6.00
N MET A 134 -8.53 -6.63 -5.13
CA MET A 134 -9.22 -6.00 -4.01
C MET A 134 -10.34 -5.06 -4.47
N TYR A 135 -10.09 -4.24 -5.49
CA TYR A 135 -11.13 -3.37 -6.07
C TYR A 135 -12.21 -4.17 -6.79
N ASP A 136 -11.84 -5.26 -7.46
CA ASP A 136 -12.79 -6.12 -8.16
C ASP A 136 -13.78 -6.79 -7.20
N LYS A 137 -13.30 -7.26 -6.04
CA LYS A 137 -14.18 -7.84 -5.01
C LYS A 137 -15.19 -6.81 -4.49
N LEU A 138 -14.75 -5.59 -4.14
CA LEU A 138 -15.66 -4.54 -3.69
C LEU A 138 -16.62 -4.14 -4.81
N ALA A 139 -16.11 -3.92 -6.03
CA ALA A 139 -16.92 -3.51 -7.18
C ALA A 139 -18.01 -4.54 -7.53
N ALA A 140 -17.70 -5.83 -7.50
CA ALA A 140 -18.68 -6.89 -7.73
C ALA A 140 -19.82 -6.79 -6.71
N THR A 141 -19.50 -6.66 -5.42
CA THR A 141 -20.51 -6.50 -4.37
C THR A 141 -21.38 -5.24 -4.54
N LEU A 142 -20.78 -4.14 -5.02
CA LEU A 142 -21.52 -2.90 -5.28
C LEU A 142 -22.50 -3.03 -6.46
N VAL A 143 -22.12 -3.81 -7.49
CA VAL A 143 -22.99 -4.09 -8.65
C VAL A 143 -24.09 -5.07 -8.27
N GLU A 144 -23.75 -6.18 -7.61
CA GLU A 144 -24.71 -7.18 -7.15
C GLU A 144 -25.78 -6.58 -6.21
N GLY A 145 -25.37 -5.63 -5.38
CA GLY A 145 -26.27 -4.90 -4.48
C GLY A 145 -26.99 -3.71 -5.11
N GLY A 146 -26.90 -3.51 -6.43
CA GLY A 146 -27.64 -2.51 -7.20
C GLY A 146 -27.18 -1.06 -6.98
N ARG A 147 -26.00 -0.82 -6.39
CA ARG A 147 -25.47 0.54 -6.22
C ARG A 147 -24.88 1.12 -7.50
N TYR A 148 -24.42 0.27 -8.40
CA TYR A 148 -23.89 0.63 -9.71
C TYR A 148 -24.37 -0.40 -10.75
N ASP A 149 -24.70 0.07 -11.94
CA ASP A 149 -25.11 -0.80 -13.06
C ASP A 149 -23.91 -1.39 -13.81
N ARG A 150 -22.77 -0.70 -13.74
CA ARG A 150 -21.57 -1.05 -14.52
C ARG A 150 -20.36 -1.31 -13.64
N LEU A 151 -19.70 -2.44 -13.87
CA LEU A 151 -18.52 -2.85 -13.13
C LEU A 151 -17.37 -1.80 -13.20
N VAL A 152 -17.23 -1.12 -14.32
CA VAL A 152 -16.18 -0.10 -14.50
C VAL A 152 -16.41 1.11 -13.58
N GLU A 153 -17.65 1.48 -13.34
CA GLU A 153 -18.02 2.58 -12.44
C GLU A 153 -17.85 2.17 -10.98
N ALA A 154 -18.27 0.97 -10.65
CA ALA A 154 -18.05 0.38 -9.32
C ALA A 154 -16.55 0.24 -8.98
N ARG A 155 -15.68 -0.14 -9.94
CA ARG A 155 -14.23 -0.16 -9.76
C ARG A 155 -13.65 1.23 -9.49
N ARG A 156 -14.13 2.26 -10.20
CA ARG A 156 -13.72 3.65 -9.94
C ARG A 156 -14.14 4.10 -8.55
N ALA A 157 -15.34 3.72 -8.12
CA ALA A 157 -15.82 4.00 -6.76
C ALA A 157 -14.95 3.29 -5.71
N ALA A 158 -14.63 2.00 -5.89
CA ALA A 158 -13.76 1.25 -5.00
C ALA A 158 -12.37 1.91 -4.88
N ALA A 159 -11.78 2.33 -6.01
CA ALA A 159 -10.52 3.05 -6.03
C ALA A 159 -10.61 4.42 -5.31
N ALA A 160 -11.70 5.16 -5.51
CA ALA A 160 -11.92 6.45 -4.85
C ALA A 160 -12.08 6.30 -3.34
N ILE A 161 -12.83 5.29 -2.88
CA ILE A 161 -13.00 4.94 -1.46
C ILE A 161 -11.65 4.63 -0.82
N HIS A 162 -10.84 3.77 -1.45
CA HIS A 162 -9.51 3.44 -0.97
C HIS A 162 -8.59 4.67 -0.94
N THR A 163 -8.59 5.49 -1.99
CA THR A 163 -7.78 6.72 -2.06
C THR A 163 -8.12 7.71 -0.94
N ALA A 164 -9.40 7.88 -0.63
CA ALA A 164 -9.82 8.74 0.47
C ALA A 164 -9.33 8.22 1.83
N LEU A 165 -9.42 6.91 2.06
CA LEU A 165 -8.85 6.28 3.24
C LEU A 165 -7.33 6.47 3.32
N LEU A 166 -6.59 6.25 2.22
CA LEU A 166 -5.13 6.45 2.18
C LEU A 166 -4.76 7.89 2.51
N GLY A 167 -5.54 8.89 2.07
CA GLY A 167 -5.35 10.28 2.43
C GLY A 167 -5.50 10.53 3.94
N LEU A 168 -6.46 9.88 4.58
CA LEU A 168 -6.64 9.92 6.02
C LEU A 168 -5.47 9.27 6.78
N ILE A 169 -5.04 8.09 6.35
CA ILE A 169 -3.88 7.39 6.93
C ILE A 169 -2.59 8.20 6.72
N LEU A 170 -2.42 8.83 5.57
CA LEU A 170 -1.27 9.73 5.33
C LEU A 170 -1.24 10.88 6.33
N ARG A 171 -2.37 11.50 6.61
CA ARG A 171 -2.47 12.52 7.66
C ARG A 171 -2.06 11.97 9.03
N MET A 172 -2.49 10.75 9.39
CA MET A 172 -2.09 10.09 10.63
C MET A 172 -0.58 9.82 10.66
N ALA A 173 -0.01 9.34 9.56
CA ALA A 173 1.42 9.06 9.43
C ALA A 173 2.28 10.34 9.53
N MET A 174 1.79 11.47 9.00
CA MET A 174 2.45 12.77 9.14
C MET A 174 2.40 13.28 10.59
N ALA A 175 1.25 13.16 11.25
CA ALA A 175 1.10 13.55 12.65
C ALA A 175 2.01 12.74 13.58
N ASP A 176 2.12 11.44 13.33
CA ASP A 176 3.02 10.54 14.05
C ASP A 176 4.50 10.94 13.87
N ALA A 177 4.92 11.22 12.65
CA ALA A 177 6.29 11.65 12.34
C ALA A 177 6.67 12.99 12.99
N LEU A 178 5.71 13.87 13.21
CA LEU A 178 5.91 15.18 13.82
C LEU A 178 5.73 15.17 15.33
N ASN A 179 5.47 14.02 15.96
CA ASN A 179 5.07 13.91 17.38
C ASN A 179 3.94 14.90 17.75
N ALA A 180 3.10 15.23 16.79
CA ALA A 180 2.08 16.24 16.95
C ALA A 180 0.90 15.72 17.78
N PRO A 181 0.27 16.55 18.65
CA PRO A 181 -0.90 16.16 19.44
C PRO A 181 -2.16 15.90 18.58
N LEU A 182 -2.00 15.79 17.26
CA LEU A 182 -3.05 15.45 16.31
C LEU A 182 -3.57 14.00 16.43
N ARG A 183 -2.89 13.13 17.20
CA ARG A 183 -3.38 11.77 17.48
C ARG A 183 -4.80 11.77 18.04
N ALA A 184 -5.07 12.60 19.03
CA ALA A 184 -6.38 12.71 19.67
C ALA A 184 -7.47 13.31 18.75
N ARG A 185 -7.10 13.99 17.66
CA ARG A 185 -8.06 14.55 16.68
C ARG A 185 -8.41 13.62 15.52
N ASN A 186 -7.78 12.45 15.45
CA ASN A 186 -8.06 11.45 14.42
C ASN A 186 -9.12 10.42 14.86
N ASP A 187 -9.49 10.41 16.14
CA ASP A 187 -10.57 9.58 16.65
C ASP A 187 -11.88 9.98 15.96
N GLY A 188 -12.58 8.99 15.43
CA GLY A 188 -13.84 9.20 14.71
C GLY A 188 -13.72 9.62 13.24
N LEU A 189 -12.51 9.98 12.71
CA LEU A 189 -12.39 10.36 11.30
C LEU A 189 -12.63 9.20 10.33
N VAL A 190 -12.27 7.98 10.70
CA VAL A 190 -12.56 6.78 9.90
C VAL A 190 -14.07 6.53 9.86
N GLU A 191 -14.75 6.66 11.00
CA GLU A 191 -16.21 6.55 11.10
C GLU A 191 -16.89 7.63 10.28
N ALA A 192 -16.48 8.87 10.42
CA ALA A 192 -17.01 9.98 9.61
C ALA A 192 -16.81 9.75 8.11
N LEU A 193 -15.65 9.23 7.69
CA LEU A 193 -15.40 8.86 6.30
C LEU A 193 -16.35 7.75 5.84
N VAL A 194 -16.55 6.74 6.68
CA VAL A 194 -17.50 5.64 6.39
C VAL A 194 -18.91 6.16 6.24
N ASP A 195 -19.37 7.03 7.13
CA ASP A 195 -20.73 7.59 7.11
C ASP A 195 -20.99 8.42 5.84
N VAL A 196 -19.98 9.16 5.37
CA VAL A 196 -20.06 9.89 4.10
C VAL A 196 -20.12 8.94 2.90
N MET A 197 -19.35 7.84 2.92
CA MET A 197 -19.23 6.93 1.76
C MET A 197 -20.31 5.85 1.72
N ALA A 198 -20.83 5.47 2.87
CA ALA A 198 -21.82 4.41 3.05
C ALA A 198 -22.95 4.88 3.98
N PRO A 199 -23.68 5.94 3.60
CA PRO A 199 -24.80 6.37 4.42
C PRO A 199 -25.81 5.21 4.57
N GLU A 200 -26.28 5.00 5.79
CA GLU A 200 -27.38 4.08 6.04
C GLU A 200 -28.62 4.63 5.34
N ALA A 201 -29.35 3.77 4.65
CA ALA A 201 -30.63 4.18 4.06
C ALA A 201 -31.55 4.64 5.20
N ALA A 202 -32.07 5.87 5.08
CA ALA A 202 -33.02 6.42 6.01
C ALA A 202 -34.34 5.67 5.97
#